data_6a5ffe2857853785b848250dcb6fd97e
#
_entry.id   6a5ffe2857853785b848250dcb6fd97e
#
_cell.length_a   1.000
_cell.length_b   1.000
_cell.length_c   1.000
_cell.angle_alpha   90.00
_cell.angle_beta   90.00
_cell.angle_gamma   90.00
#
_symmetry.space_group_name_H-M   'P 1'
#
loop_
_entity.id
_entity.type
_entity.pdbx_description
1 polymer ?
#
loop_
_entity_poly.entity_id
_entity_poly.type
_entity_poly.pdbx_seq_one_letter_code
_entity_poly.pdbx_strand_id
1 'polypeptide(L)'
;NLLRVGQIEIPMTADTRFWVHYTEPVPAREIPAWKILQDPDSVLDLIEGQIVLVGATAPGLRDLRATPFGSDEPGIFVHAQALEQMILGDYLLRPGWADAAEFLGLAVLGLLFAMATPWFGPIICAAIGFVFAAGGAYASWFAYAEAKLLVDPLYPMPAALMVYLVVTATQYLLSERERQRVRSTFGRYLSPALVQRMADSGEEPQLGG
;
A
#
# COMPACT_ATOMS: atom_id res chain seq x y z
N ASN A 1 -17.66 -6.67 -12.02
CA ASN A 1 -18.05 -7.71 -12.97
C ASN A 1 -18.15 -9.04 -12.23
N LEU A 2 -19.13 -9.89 -12.63
CA LEU A 2 -19.31 -11.24 -12.08
C LEU A 2 -19.22 -12.23 -13.23
N LEU A 3 -18.43 -13.27 -13.06
CA LEU A 3 -18.44 -14.44 -13.91
C LEU A 3 -19.32 -15.51 -13.25
N ARG A 4 -20.34 -15.98 -13.95
CA ARG A 4 -21.23 -17.02 -13.43
C ARG A 4 -20.99 -18.33 -14.14
N VAL A 5 -20.65 -19.37 -13.36
CA VAL A 5 -20.45 -20.73 -13.84
C VAL A 5 -21.41 -21.63 -13.07
N GLY A 6 -22.55 -21.98 -13.70
CA GLY A 6 -23.61 -22.72 -13.01
C GLY A 6 -24.22 -21.89 -11.86
N GLN A 7 -24.06 -22.37 -10.63
CA GLN A 7 -24.51 -21.68 -9.43
C GLN A 7 -23.39 -20.88 -8.73
N ILE A 8 -22.16 -20.96 -9.23
CA ILE A 8 -21.01 -20.29 -8.63
C ILE A 8 -20.87 -18.89 -9.27
N GLU A 9 -20.86 -17.86 -8.45
CA GLU A 9 -20.61 -16.48 -8.85
C GLU A 9 -19.21 -16.07 -8.41
N ILE A 10 -18.35 -15.75 -9.39
CA ILE A 10 -16.96 -15.41 -9.18
C ILE A 10 -16.80 -13.91 -9.45
N PRO A 11 -16.40 -13.10 -8.46
CA PRO A 11 -16.16 -11.69 -8.66
C PRO A 11 -14.88 -11.48 -9.47
N MET A 12 -15.01 -10.67 -10.50
CA MET A 12 -13.92 -10.30 -11.39
C MET A 12 -13.69 -8.79 -11.32
N THR A 13 -12.46 -8.36 -11.55
CA THR A 13 -12.15 -6.94 -11.74
C THR A 13 -12.84 -6.37 -12.99
N ALA A 14 -12.77 -5.05 -13.20
CA ALA A 14 -13.26 -4.41 -14.42
C ALA A 14 -12.61 -5.02 -15.68
N ASP A 15 -11.34 -5.40 -15.60
CA ASP A 15 -10.54 -6.00 -16.68
C ASP A 15 -10.68 -7.53 -16.76
N THR A 16 -11.70 -8.11 -16.12
CA THR A 16 -11.95 -9.56 -16.12
C THR A 16 -10.78 -10.36 -15.51
N ARG A 17 -10.12 -9.82 -14.49
CA ARG A 17 -9.06 -10.50 -13.75
C ARG A 17 -9.59 -11.05 -12.44
N PHE A 18 -8.99 -12.16 -12.00
CA PHE A 18 -9.23 -12.80 -10.71
C PHE A 18 -8.01 -12.64 -9.80
N TRP A 19 -8.22 -12.26 -8.55
CA TRP A 19 -7.16 -12.14 -7.56
C TRP A 19 -6.99 -13.43 -6.79
N VAL A 20 -5.88 -14.12 -7.02
CA VAL A 20 -5.55 -15.37 -6.34
C VAL A 20 -5.00 -15.07 -4.95
N HIS A 21 -5.57 -15.68 -3.93
CA HIS A 21 -5.03 -15.70 -2.58
C HIS A 21 -3.99 -16.82 -2.48
N TYR A 22 -2.74 -16.50 -2.77
CA TYR A 22 -1.68 -17.49 -2.76
C TYR A 22 -1.50 -18.10 -1.38
N THR A 23 -1.41 -19.44 -1.33
CA THR A 23 -1.09 -20.24 -0.16
C THR A 23 0.15 -21.09 -0.42
N GLU A 24 0.81 -21.56 0.64
CA GLU A 24 1.95 -22.44 0.48
C GLU A 24 1.59 -23.71 -0.31
N PRO A 25 2.47 -24.14 -1.24
CA PRO A 25 2.28 -25.37 -1.97
C PRO A 25 2.16 -26.57 -1.02
N VAL A 26 1.23 -27.49 -1.29
CA VAL A 26 1.04 -28.71 -0.52
C VAL A 26 1.61 -29.88 -1.31
N PRO A 27 2.85 -30.35 -1.03
CA PRO A 27 3.50 -31.41 -1.79
C PRO A 27 2.72 -32.74 -1.84
N ALA A 28 1.89 -33.00 -0.83
CA ALA A 28 1.05 -34.20 -0.79
C ALA A 28 -0.02 -34.24 -1.88
N ARG A 29 -0.32 -33.11 -2.54
CA ARG A 29 -1.26 -33.01 -3.67
C ARG A 29 -0.59 -33.24 -5.02
N GLU A 30 0.71 -33.45 -5.05
CA GLU A 30 1.48 -33.65 -6.27
C GLU A 30 1.74 -35.13 -6.49
N ILE A 31 1.23 -35.65 -7.59
CA ILE A 31 1.43 -37.05 -7.96
C ILE A 31 2.25 -37.09 -9.25
N PRO A 32 3.49 -37.60 -9.24
CA PRO A 32 4.27 -37.74 -10.46
C PRO A 32 3.57 -38.63 -11.45
N ALA A 33 3.47 -38.20 -12.72
CA ALA A 33 2.76 -38.91 -13.76
C ALA A 33 3.28 -40.36 -14.00
N TRP A 34 4.57 -40.61 -13.78
CA TRP A 34 5.14 -41.95 -13.89
C TRP A 34 4.52 -42.96 -12.88
N LYS A 35 4.13 -42.48 -11.66
CA LYS A 35 3.43 -43.35 -10.69
C LYS A 35 2.09 -43.83 -11.22
N ILE A 36 1.32 -42.93 -11.82
CA ILE A 36 0.02 -43.26 -12.43
C ILE A 36 0.18 -44.27 -13.57
N LEU A 37 1.27 -44.15 -14.34
CA LEU A 37 1.52 -45.04 -15.49
C LEU A 37 2.06 -46.43 -15.10
N GLN A 38 2.83 -46.52 -14.01
CA GLN A 38 3.46 -47.78 -13.58
C GLN A 38 2.61 -48.55 -12.58
N ASP A 39 1.95 -47.88 -11.66
CA ASP A 39 1.14 -48.45 -10.59
C ASP A 39 -0.10 -47.60 -10.32
N PRO A 40 -1.11 -47.65 -11.19
CA PRO A 40 -2.32 -46.82 -11.03
C PRO A 40 -3.08 -47.14 -9.75
N ASP A 41 -3.06 -48.38 -9.27
CA ASP A 41 -3.82 -48.80 -8.12
C ASP A 41 -3.29 -48.12 -6.83
N SER A 42 -2.00 -47.80 -6.78
CA SER A 42 -1.39 -47.13 -5.59
C SER A 42 -1.82 -45.66 -5.44
N VAL A 43 -2.40 -45.06 -6.45
CA VAL A 43 -2.81 -43.65 -6.45
C VAL A 43 -4.30 -43.45 -6.69
N LEU A 44 -5.04 -44.52 -6.92
CA LEU A 44 -6.47 -44.47 -7.25
C LEU A 44 -7.27 -43.76 -6.15
N ASP A 45 -7.04 -44.10 -4.90
CA ASP A 45 -7.72 -43.50 -3.73
C ASP A 45 -7.44 -41.96 -3.61
N LEU A 46 -6.33 -41.50 -4.17
CA LEU A 46 -5.96 -40.07 -4.13
C LEU A 46 -6.60 -39.27 -5.29
N ILE A 47 -7.01 -39.96 -6.34
CA ILE A 47 -7.50 -39.33 -7.58
C ILE A 47 -9.01 -39.48 -7.72
N GLU A 48 -9.59 -40.57 -7.21
CA GLU A 48 -11.01 -40.87 -7.34
C GLU A 48 -11.88 -39.76 -6.72
N GLY A 49 -12.80 -39.23 -7.50
CA GLY A 49 -13.69 -38.14 -7.08
C GLY A 49 -13.04 -36.75 -6.97
N GLN A 50 -11.77 -36.62 -7.35
CA GLN A 50 -11.05 -35.35 -7.30
C GLN A 50 -10.99 -34.70 -8.68
N ILE A 51 -10.79 -33.37 -8.69
CA ILE A 51 -10.45 -32.62 -9.91
C ILE A 51 -8.94 -32.70 -10.08
N VAL A 52 -8.52 -33.40 -11.13
CA VAL A 52 -7.10 -33.60 -11.42
C VAL A 52 -6.64 -32.63 -12.52
N LEU A 53 -5.62 -31.85 -12.22
CA LEU A 53 -4.94 -30.98 -13.18
C LEU A 53 -3.64 -31.65 -13.61
N VAL A 54 -3.41 -31.74 -14.93
CA VAL A 54 -2.18 -32.28 -15.49
C VAL A 54 -1.36 -31.15 -16.08
N GLY A 55 -0.13 -31.02 -15.62
CA GLY A 55 0.76 -29.94 -16.07
C GLY A 55 2.23 -30.32 -15.94
N ALA A 56 3.06 -29.47 -16.54
CA ALA A 56 4.48 -29.62 -16.52
C ALA A 56 5.11 -28.85 -15.36
N THR A 57 5.92 -29.55 -14.54
CA THR A 57 6.63 -28.96 -13.39
C THR A 57 8.14 -28.89 -13.59
N ALA A 58 8.67 -29.46 -14.71
CA ALA A 58 10.11 -29.48 -14.96
C ALA A 58 10.64 -28.10 -15.38
N PRO A 59 11.80 -27.66 -14.81
CA PRO A 59 12.37 -26.33 -15.06
C PRO A 59 12.63 -26.00 -16.55
N GLY A 60 12.78 -27.00 -17.40
CA GLY A 60 13.03 -26.82 -18.84
C GLY A 60 11.80 -26.50 -19.67
N LEU A 61 10.59 -26.62 -19.14
CA LEU A 61 9.33 -26.50 -19.92
C LEU A 61 8.74 -25.07 -19.90
N ARG A 62 9.42 -24.11 -19.27
CA ARG A 62 9.14 -22.66 -19.31
C ARG A 62 7.75 -22.20 -18.84
N ASP A 63 6.97 -23.02 -18.18
CA ASP A 63 5.72 -22.60 -17.54
C ASP A 63 5.95 -22.25 -16.08
N LEU A 64 6.92 -21.37 -15.85
CA LEU A 64 7.24 -20.85 -14.52
C LEU A 64 6.59 -19.48 -14.31
N ARG A 65 6.03 -19.27 -13.14
CA ARG A 65 5.35 -18.04 -12.76
C ARG A 65 5.95 -17.49 -11.45
N ALA A 66 6.11 -16.18 -11.41
CA ALA A 66 6.47 -15.51 -10.16
C ALA A 66 5.24 -15.44 -9.26
N THR A 67 5.38 -15.95 -8.04
CA THR A 67 4.37 -15.89 -6.98
C THR A 67 4.98 -15.23 -5.74
N PRO A 68 4.19 -14.86 -4.73
CA PRO A 68 4.74 -14.35 -3.48
C PRO A 68 5.66 -15.34 -2.73
N PHE A 69 5.58 -16.63 -3.03
CA PHE A 69 6.39 -17.67 -2.40
C PHE A 69 7.66 -18.02 -3.18
N GLY A 70 7.73 -17.70 -4.47
CA GLY A 70 8.89 -17.98 -5.29
C GLY A 70 8.79 -17.40 -6.70
N SER A 71 9.96 -17.23 -7.34
CA SER A 71 10.04 -16.72 -8.71
C SER A 71 9.78 -17.79 -9.79
N ASP A 72 9.88 -19.08 -9.40
CA ASP A 72 9.96 -20.20 -10.32
C ASP A 72 8.91 -21.28 -10.01
N GLU A 73 7.70 -20.86 -9.62
CA GLU A 73 6.59 -21.76 -9.35
C GLU A 73 5.93 -22.25 -10.67
N PRO A 74 5.67 -23.55 -10.81
CA PRO A 74 4.96 -24.06 -11.98
C PRO A 74 3.58 -23.44 -12.14
N GLY A 75 3.26 -23.00 -13.36
CA GLY A 75 1.98 -22.33 -13.64
C GLY A 75 0.75 -23.17 -13.31
N ILE A 76 0.87 -24.50 -13.36
CA ILE A 76 -0.21 -25.42 -12.99
C ILE A 76 -0.66 -25.22 -11.53
N PHE A 77 0.25 -24.87 -10.60
CA PHE A 77 -0.11 -24.60 -9.19
C PHE A 77 -0.93 -23.33 -9.05
N VAL A 78 -0.61 -22.32 -9.84
CA VAL A 78 -1.41 -21.08 -9.87
C VAL A 78 -2.83 -21.37 -10.35
N HIS A 79 -2.97 -22.20 -11.38
CA HIS A 79 -4.28 -22.62 -11.88
C HIS A 79 -5.04 -23.48 -10.86
N ALA A 80 -4.35 -24.38 -10.17
CA ALA A 80 -4.94 -25.23 -9.14
C ALA A 80 -5.48 -24.39 -7.98
N GLN A 81 -4.69 -23.46 -7.45
CA GLN A 81 -5.11 -22.55 -6.39
C GLN A 81 -6.27 -21.65 -6.81
N ALA A 82 -6.20 -21.09 -8.03
CA ALA A 82 -7.28 -20.26 -8.54
C ALA A 82 -8.60 -21.04 -8.65
N LEU A 83 -8.55 -22.28 -9.18
CA LEU A 83 -9.74 -23.13 -9.32
C LEU A 83 -10.31 -23.53 -7.95
N GLU A 84 -9.46 -23.94 -7.01
CA GLU A 84 -9.87 -24.28 -5.64
C GLU A 84 -10.59 -23.10 -4.98
N GLN A 85 -10.04 -21.90 -5.07
CA GLN A 85 -10.62 -20.69 -4.49
C GLN A 85 -11.94 -20.30 -5.14
N MET A 86 -12.05 -20.46 -6.46
CA MET A 86 -13.31 -20.22 -7.17
C MET A 86 -14.42 -21.17 -6.71
N ILE A 87 -14.08 -22.42 -6.42
CA ILE A 87 -15.04 -23.43 -5.96
C ILE A 87 -15.41 -23.20 -4.48
N LEU A 88 -14.42 -22.90 -3.63
CA LEU A 88 -14.62 -22.68 -2.20
C LEU A 88 -15.18 -21.30 -1.84
N GLY A 89 -15.13 -20.36 -2.78
CA GLY A 89 -15.48 -18.96 -2.54
C GLY A 89 -14.46 -18.21 -1.69
N ASP A 90 -13.21 -18.72 -1.65
CA ASP A 90 -12.13 -18.22 -0.80
C ASP A 90 -11.10 -17.41 -1.60
N TYR A 91 -11.49 -16.24 -2.05
CA TYR A 91 -10.68 -15.40 -2.94
C TYR A 91 -10.52 -13.98 -2.42
N LEU A 92 -9.52 -13.27 -2.92
CA LEU A 92 -9.30 -11.88 -2.62
C LEU A 92 -10.24 -10.98 -3.43
N LEU A 93 -10.80 -9.98 -2.77
CA LEU A 93 -11.71 -9.00 -3.36
C LEU A 93 -11.08 -7.61 -3.33
N ARG A 94 -11.04 -6.92 -4.48
CA ARG A 94 -10.85 -5.48 -4.52
C ARG A 94 -12.21 -4.81 -4.74
N PRO A 95 -12.79 -4.19 -3.71
CA PRO A 95 -14.08 -3.53 -3.84
C PRO A 95 -14.01 -2.37 -4.83
N GLY A 96 -15.08 -2.14 -5.60
CA GLY A 96 -15.12 -1.05 -6.56
C GLY A 96 -15.04 0.36 -5.95
N TRP A 97 -15.27 0.49 -4.64
CA TRP A 97 -15.13 1.73 -3.90
C TRP A 97 -13.70 1.96 -3.38
N ALA A 98 -12.81 0.96 -3.43
CA ALA A 98 -11.47 1.05 -2.86
C ALA A 98 -10.67 2.23 -3.45
N ASP A 99 -10.63 2.37 -4.77
CA ASP A 99 -9.94 3.47 -5.44
C ASP A 99 -10.47 4.83 -4.98
N ALA A 100 -11.80 4.98 -4.90
CA ALA A 100 -12.43 6.22 -4.45
C ALA A 100 -12.11 6.52 -2.97
N ALA A 101 -12.09 5.51 -2.11
CA ALA A 101 -11.73 5.65 -0.70
C ALA A 101 -10.26 6.04 -0.52
N GLU A 102 -9.35 5.45 -1.29
CA GLU A 102 -7.92 5.78 -1.30
C GLU A 102 -7.69 7.24 -1.72
N PHE A 103 -8.33 7.68 -2.82
CA PHE A 103 -8.28 9.08 -3.26
C PHE A 103 -8.88 10.05 -2.25
N LEU A 104 -10.02 9.72 -1.67
CA LEU A 104 -10.66 10.55 -0.66
C LEU A 104 -9.80 10.66 0.60
N GLY A 105 -9.23 9.54 1.05
CA GLY A 105 -8.31 9.51 2.17
C GLY A 105 -7.09 10.41 1.95
N LEU A 106 -6.50 10.36 0.75
CA LEU A 106 -5.39 11.22 0.36
C LEU A 106 -5.80 12.70 0.35
N ALA A 107 -6.97 13.03 -0.21
CA ALA A 107 -7.46 14.41 -0.27
C ALA A 107 -7.72 14.98 1.14
N VAL A 108 -8.36 14.21 2.01
CA VAL A 108 -8.63 14.58 3.40
C VAL A 108 -7.32 14.77 4.17
N LEU A 109 -6.37 13.84 4.04
CA LEU A 109 -5.08 13.93 4.71
C LEU A 109 -4.26 15.14 4.22
N GLY A 110 -4.26 15.39 2.91
CA GLY A 110 -3.60 16.55 2.30
C GLY A 110 -4.19 17.87 2.80
N LEU A 111 -5.51 17.96 2.88
CA LEU A 111 -6.20 19.13 3.43
C LEU A 111 -5.89 19.35 4.91
N LEU A 112 -5.90 18.27 5.70
CA LEU A 112 -5.53 18.32 7.11
C LEU A 112 -4.09 18.83 7.30
N PHE A 113 -3.13 18.37 6.50
CA PHE A 113 -1.77 18.88 6.56
C PHE A 113 -1.68 20.37 6.17
N ALA A 114 -2.37 20.77 5.11
CA ALA A 114 -2.39 22.15 4.67
C ALA A 114 -2.93 23.10 5.76
N MET A 115 -3.95 22.67 6.48
CA MET A 115 -4.57 23.44 7.57
C MET A 115 -3.79 23.35 8.88
N ALA A 116 -3.21 22.20 9.22
CA ALA A 116 -2.56 21.96 10.51
C ALA A 116 -1.13 22.51 10.57
N THR A 117 -0.39 22.50 9.47
CA THR A 117 1.04 22.88 9.45
C THR A 117 1.29 24.31 9.99
N PRO A 118 0.48 25.34 9.68
CA PRO A 118 0.69 26.68 10.20
C PRO A 118 0.54 26.79 11.73
N TRP A 119 -0.27 25.90 12.34
CA TRP A 119 -0.61 25.95 13.77
C TRP A 119 0.30 25.06 14.61
N PHE A 120 0.60 23.87 14.14
CA PHE A 120 1.30 22.84 14.92
C PHE A 120 2.78 22.69 14.55
N GLY A 121 3.18 23.31 13.45
CA GLY A 121 4.55 23.18 12.95
C GLY A 121 4.83 21.81 12.27
N PRO A 122 5.97 21.70 11.58
CA PRO A 122 6.26 20.54 10.73
C PRO A 122 6.46 19.24 11.50
N ILE A 123 7.07 19.27 12.69
CA ILE A 123 7.39 18.06 13.44
C ILE A 123 6.12 17.36 13.94
N ILE A 124 5.16 18.13 14.48
CA ILE A 124 3.89 17.56 14.95
C ILE A 124 3.09 17.01 13.77
N CYS A 125 3.06 17.73 12.65
CA CYS A 125 2.41 17.25 11.44
C CYS A 125 3.04 15.96 10.90
N ALA A 126 4.38 15.82 10.95
CA ALA A 126 5.06 14.59 10.61
C ALA A 126 4.66 13.43 11.52
N ALA A 127 4.58 13.66 12.83
CA ALA A 127 4.14 12.65 13.79
C ALA A 127 2.69 12.20 13.53
N ILE A 128 1.79 13.14 13.27
CA ILE A 128 0.40 12.84 12.89
C ILE A 128 0.37 12.01 11.59
N GLY A 129 1.12 12.43 10.59
CA GLY A 129 1.22 11.70 9.31
C GLY A 129 1.73 10.27 9.49
N PHE A 130 2.72 10.07 10.34
CA PHE A 130 3.23 8.74 10.67
C PHE A 130 2.17 7.86 11.34
N VAL A 131 1.40 8.39 12.27
CA VAL A 131 0.30 7.67 12.94
C VAL A 131 -0.78 7.28 11.94
N PHE A 132 -1.16 8.18 11.02
CA PHE A 132 -2.13 7.87 9.97
C PHE A 132 -1.59 6.83 8.98
N ALA A 133 -0.33 6.89 8.60
CA ALA A 133 0.30 5.91 7.72
C ALA A 133 0.36 4.53 8.38
N ALA A 134 0.80 4.45 9.63
CA ALA A 134 0.83 3.21 10.40
C ALA A 134 -0.58 2.63 10.62
N GLY A 135 -1.54 3.48 10.96
CA GLY A 135 -2.95 3.09 11.10
C GLY A 135 -3.57 2.59 9.79
N GLY A 136 -3.29 3.25 8.68
CA GLY A 136 -3.72 2.84 7.35
C GLY A 136 -3.11 1.50 6.92
N ALA A 137 -1.81 1.31 7.16
CA ALA A 137 -1.13 0.04 6.90
C ALA A 137 -1.72 -1.11 7.74
N TYR A 138 -1.96 -0.84 9.03
CA TYR A 138 -2.59 -1.82 9.91
C TYR A 138 -4.02 -2.15 9.49
N ALA A 139 -4.83 -1.14 9.13
CA ALA A 139 -6.20 -1.34 8.67
C ALA A 139 -6.25 -2.14 7.35
N SER A 140 -5.32 -1.86 6.43
CA SER A 140 -5.19 -2.63 5.18
C SER A 140 -4.79 -4.08 5.46
N TRP A 141 -3.82 -4.30 6.34
CA TRP A 141 -3.42 -5.64 6.75
C TRP A 141 -4.58 -6.40 7.41
N PHE A 142 -5.33 -5.75 8.28
CA PHE A 142 -6.49 -6.33 8.93
C PHE A 142 -7.61 -6.68 7.92
N ALA A 143 -7.89 -5.77 6.99
CA ALA A 143 -8.85 -6.00 5.91
C ALA A 143 -8.44 -7.19 5.01
N TYR A 144 -7.15 -7.32 4.74
CA TYR A 144 -6.60 -8.46 4.02
C TYR A 144 -6.75 -9.77 4.82
N ALA A 145 -6.34 -9.78 6.08
CA ALA A 145 -6.28 -10.99 6.90
C ALA A 145 -7.67 -11.54 7.27
N GLU A 146 -8.61 -10.66 7.65
CA GLU A 146 -9.91 -11.06 8.15
C GLU A 146 -11.02 -11.04 7.08
N ALA A 147 -11.00 -10.03 6.22
CA ALA A 147 -12.06 -9.83 5.24
C ALA A 147 -11.65 -10.18 3.80
N LYS A 148 -10.38 -10.57 3.57
CA LYS A 148 -9.80 -10.85 2.24
C LYS A 148 -10.00 -9.70 1.25
N LEU A 149 -10.03 -8.47 1.76
CA LEU A 149 -10.17 -7.27 0.97
C LEU A 149 -8.81 -6.69 0.61
N LEU A 150 -8.62 -6.40 -0.67
CA LEU A 150 -7.45 -5.70 -1.18
C LEU A 150 -7.71 -4.19 -1.17
N VAL A 151 -7.16 -3.52 -0.16
CA VAL A 151 -7.08 -2.05 -0.09
C VAL A 151 -5.61 -1.69 -0.10
N ASP A 152 -5.19 -0.83 -1.03
CA ASP A 152 -3.77 -0.50 -1.20
C ASP A 152 -3.37 0.67 -0.30
N PRO A 153 -2.61 0.44 0.79
CA PRO A 153 -2.12 1.51 1.64
C PRO A 153 -0.87 2.19 1.06
N LEU A 154 -0.20 1.55 0.11
CA LEU A 154 1.08 2.03 -0.42
C LEU A 154 0.91 3.20 -1.38
N TYR A 155 -0.16 3.20 -2.17
CA TYR A 155 -0.41 4.23 -3.17
C TYR A 155 -0.62 5.64 -2.55
N PRO A 156 -1.46 5.83 -1.52
CA PRO A 156 -1.67 7.14 -0.92
C PRO A 156 -0.47 7.64 -0.07
N MET A 157 0.39 6.78 0.44
CA MET A 157 1.50 7.17 1.31
C MET A 157 2.55 8.07 0.65
N PRO A 158 3.14 7.73 -0.52
CA PRO A 158 4.08 8.61 -1.21
C PRO A 158 3.46 9.93 -1.62
N ALA A 159 2.18 9.92 -2.03
CA ALA A 159 1.48 11.14 -2.38
C ALA A 159 1.25 12.04 -1.16
N ALA A 160 0.84 11.49 -0.01
CA ALA A 160 0.71 12.22 1.24
C ALA A 160 2.06 12.80 1.71
N LEU A 161 3.15 12.04 1.58
CA LEU A 161 4.50 12.52 1.87
C LEU A 161 4.89 13.68 0.96
N MET A 162 4.60 13.60 -0.34
CA MET A 162 4.84 14.69 -1.27
C MET A 162 4.06 15.95 -0.91
N VAL A 163 2.78 15.83 -0.58
CA VAL A 163 1.95 16.95 -0.12
C VAL A 163 2.56 17.57 1.14
N TYR A 164 2.93 16.75 2.12
CA TYR A 164 3.58 17.22 3.34
C TYR A 164 4.88 17.99 3.04
N LEU A 165 5.76 17.46 2.20
CA LEU A 165 7.02 18.11 1.82
C LEU A 165 6.79 19.46 1.13
N VAL A 166 5.85 19.51 0.17
CA VAL A 166 5.51 20.76 -0.54
C VAL A 166 4.94 21.81 0.40
N VAL A 167 4.01 21.42 1.27
CA VAL A 167 3.41 22.33 2.26
C VAL A 167 4.49 22.86 3.21
N THR A 168 5.33 21.98 3.75
CA THR A 168 6.41 22.37 4.69
C THR A 168 7.43 23.28 4.02
N ALA A 169 7.86 22.96 2.80
CA ALA A 169 8.78 23.81 2.05
C ALA A 169 8.19 25.20 1.76
N THR A 170 6.91 25.25 1.37
CA THR A 170 6.21 26.51 1.11
C THR A 170 6.11 27.36 2.38
N GLN A 171 5.75 26.77 3.49
CA GLN A 171 5.69 27.45 4.79
C GLN A 171 7.07 27.98 5.24
N TYR A 172 8.11 27.18 5.06
CA TYR A 172 9.47 27.60 5.35
C TYR A 172 9.89 28.82 4.51
N LEU A 173 9.64 28.78 3.19
CA LEU A 173 9.97 29.87 2.29
C LEU A 173 9.18 31.17 2.60
N LEU A 174 7.91 31.04 2.94
CA LEU A 174 7.07 32.18 3.32
C LEU A 174 7.56 32.80 4.64
N SER A 175 7.85 32.00 5.64
CA SER A 175 8.36 32.43 6.94
C SER A 175 9.72 33.14 6.82
N GLU A 176 10.62 32.61 5.96
CA GLU A 176 11.92 33.24 5.72
C GLU A 176 11.79 34.57 5.00
N ARG A 177 10.90 34.68 4.00
CA ARG A 177 10.62 35.95 3.31
C ARG A 177 10.07 37.01 4.29
N GLU A 178 9.21 36.62 5.21
CA GLU A 178 8.65 37.52 6.22
C GLU A 178 9.71 38.01 7.19
N ARG A 179 10.59 37.11 7.66
CA ARG A 179 11.75 37.48 8.49
C ARG A 179 12.69 38.46 7.78
N GLN A 180 12.99 38.22 6.50
CA GLN A 180 13.84 39.12 5.70
C GLN A 180 13.17 40.47 5.49
N ARG A 181 11.85 40.51 5.28
CA ARG A 181 11.10 41.77 5.11
C ARG A 181 11.13 42.58 6.40
N VAL A 182 10.93 41.96 7.56
CA VAL A 182 11.02 42.62 8.87
C VAL A 182 12.43 43.16 9.08
N ARG A 183 13.48 42.33 8.86
CA ARG A 183 14.88 42.76 8.96
C ARG A 183 15.20 43.96 8.04
N SER A 184 14.74 43.95 6.79
CA SER A 184 15.00 45.03 5.83
C SER A 184 14.29 46.34 6.21
N THR A 185 13.11 46.23 6.83
CA THR A 185 12.36 47.41 7.30
C THR A 185 13.04 48.07 8.50
N PHE A 186 13.45 47.28 9.49
CA PHE A 186 14.16 47.76 10.68
C PHE A 186 15.62 48.20 10.33
N GLY A 187 16.30 47.54 9.42
CA GLY A 187 17.64 47.88 9.02
C GLY A 187 17.80 49.25 8.34
N ARG A 188 16.68 49.87 7.93
CA ARG A 188 16.69 51.25 7.39
C ARG A 188 16.68 52.33 8.51
N TYR A 189 16.23 51.99 9.72
CA TYR A 189 16.03 52.89 10.82
C TYR A 189 17.03 52.70 11.97
N LEU A 190 17.68 51.54 12.04
CA LEU A 190 18.63 51.19 13.10
C LEU A 190 20.02 50.97 12.53
N SER A 191 21.07 51.38 13.24
CA SER A 191 22.44 51.08 12.80
C SER A 191 22.68 49.56 12.79
N PRO A 192 23.48 49.05 11.84
CA PRO A 192 23.76 47.62 11.73
C PRO A 192 24.26 46.98 13.02
N ALA A 193 25.03 47.72 13.84
CA ALA A 193 25.58 47.28 15.09
C ALA A 193 24.48 47.08 16.21
N LEU A 194 23.41 47.86 16.15
CA LEU A 194 22.31 47.75 17.11
C LEU A 194 21.40 46.58 16.77
N VAL A 195 21.14 46.36 15.47
CA VAL A 195 20.33 45.22 15.00
C VAL A 195 21.02 43.89 15.33
N GLN A 196 22.35 43.83 15.21
CA GLN A 196 23.12 42.65 15.52
C GLN A 196 23.13 42.33 17.02
N ARG A 197 23.26 43.34 17.87
CA ARG A 197 23.13 43.18 19.35
C ARG A 197 21.75 42.72 19.79
N MET A 198 20.69 43.23 19.19
CA MET A 198 19.31 42.80 19.49
C MET A 198 19.02 41.37 19.03
N ALA A 199 19.63 40.95 17.92
CA ALA A 199 19.51 39.56 17.40
C ALA A 199 20.27 38.55 18.29
N ASP A 200 21.39 38.98 18.88
CA ASP A 200 22.27 38.12 19.70
C ASP A 200 21.81 38.09 21.19
N SER A 201 21.15 39.12 21.70
CA SER A 201 20.72 39.20 23.11
C SER A 201 19.37 38.56 23.39
N GLY A 202 18.49 38.40 22.42
CA GLY A 202 17.16 37.82 22.59
C GLY A 202 16.23 38.59 23.57
N GLU A 203 16.66 39.77 24.04
CA GLU A 203 15.89 40.62 24.96
C GLU A 203 14.99 41.57 24.18
N GLU A 204 13.75 41.68 24.62
CA GLU A 204 12.84 42.72 24.15
C GLU A 204 13.39 44.11 24.46
N PRO A 205 13.36 45.09 23.53
CA PRO A 205 13.88 46.41 23.73
C PRO A 205 13.07 47.13 24.84
N GLN A 206 13.70 47.36 25.97
CA GLN A 206 13.13 48.26 26.94
C GLN A 206 13.19 49.69 26.42
N LEU A 207 12.01 50.30 26.29
CA LEU A 207 11.92 51.72 25.98
C LEU A 207 12.50 52.50 27.20
N GLY A 208 13.73 52.97 27.04
CA GLY A 208 14.35 53.87 28.00
C GLY A 208 13.64 55.21 27.93
N GLY A 209 12.98 55.58 29.05
CA GLY A 209 12.54 56.91 29.34
C GLY A 209 13.60 57.59 30.20
#